data_256046b85b697d7d5548bbb4b47b00b7
#
_entry.id   256046b85b697d7d5548bbb4b47b00b7
#
_cell.length_a   1.000
_cell.length_b   1.000
_cell.length_c   1.000
_cell.angle_alpha   90.00
_cell.angle_beta   90.00
_cell.angle_gamma   90.00
#
_symmetry.space_group_name_H-M   'P 1'
#
loop_
_entity.id
_entity.type
_entity.pdbx_description
1 polymer ?
#
loop_
_entity_poly.entity_id
_entity_poly.type
_entity_poly.pdbx_seq_one_letter_code
_entity_poly.pdbx_strand_id
1 'polypeptide(L)'
;MRQPFREGGTWLHRGDKGGITPGRAIRVVFIAILLGGGLAWPAEMLKKVSAEARLGGAAIGAEPALRALPWWSSLRSAKSDVPVVIALGAPDRSVLRAEDAKRESSEEKGTLRIGILRDLPAPFEFSGETLSWTQLADGSFVAAFSVISGEALGMRFGFTSLVMPTGVMAWIVDSSTGAGIACVPPEAFPEPLWWGPSCAGQEIWLVFHARPGANKAALSGSLVKIAHIYRDPVAEAKAAGSCNIDASCASEPWASMLSGVGGLGTIDSTGVLFCTCSLIVSLDTCENSPLVLTANHCVRGQTGTRGAENLEFYWLYQTSTCNGMPPSILTVPRTTGGSDYLAGIGGSGYSGLGSDVTLLRLRQEPPAGLTRLGWTTDMPPNG
;
A
#
# COMPACT_ATOMS: atom_id res chain seq x y z
N MET A 1 -33.78 -19.62 36.87
CA MET A 1 -34.53 -20.24 35.79
C MET A 1 -33.60 -20.42 34.58
N ARG A 2 -33.26 -21.67 34.29
CA ARG A 2 -32.42 -22.07 33.16
C ARG A 2 -33.34 -22.39 31.97
N GLN A 3 -32.98 -21.94 30.77
CA GLN A 3 -33.50 -22.57 29.54
C GLN A 3 -32.36 -22.65 28.50
N PRO A 4 -32.41 -23.66 27.61
CA PRO A 4 -31.26 -24.24 26.95
C PRO A 4 -31.06 -23.75 25.50
N PHE A 5 -29.83 -23.92 25.06
CA PHE A 5 -29.37 -23.84 23.66
C PHE A 5 -30.08 -24.90 22.79
N ARG A 6 -30.50 -24.51 21.60
CA ARG A 6 -30.91 -25.41 20.51
C ARG A 6 -29.87 -25.41 19.42
N GLU A 7 -29.36 -26.58 19.14
CA GLU A 7 -28.60 -26.93 17.95
C GLU A 7 -29.51 -27.06 16.71
N GLY A 8 -28.88 -26.87 15.54
CA GLY A 8 -29.32 -27.54 14.33
C GLY A 8 -29.87 -26.65 13.20
N GLY A 9 -29.15 -26.57 12.10
CA GLY A 9 -29.61 -26.04 10.84
C GLY A 9 -28.64 -26.27 9.70
N THR A 10 -28.48 -27.51 9.26
CA THR A 10 -27.84 -27.89 7.99
C THR A 10 -28.69 -27.43 6.80
N TRP A 11 -28.15 -26.61 5.91
CA TRP A 11 -28.68 -26.38 4.59
C TRP A 11 -27.90 -27.16 3.54
N LEU A 12 -28.50 -28.22 3.03
CA LEU A 12 -28.13 -28.91 1.80
C LEU A 12 -28.78 -28.18 0.62
N HIS A 13 -28.01 -27.60 -0.28
CA HIS A 13 -28.49 -27.32 -1.64
C HIS A 13 -27.91 -28.33 -2.62
N ARG A 14 -28.82 -29.00 -3.31
CA ARG A 14 -28.62 -30.05 -4.31
C ARG A 14 -28.66 -29.41 -5.71
N GLY A 15 -27.72 -29.79 -6.57
CA GLY A 15 -27.79 -29.68 -8.04
C GLY A 15 -26.88 -28.63 -8.61
N ASP A 16 -25.83 -28.90 -9.39
CA ASP A 16 -25.86 -29.56 -10.67
C ASP A 16 -24.46 -30.03 -11.10
N LYS A 17 -24.41 -30.98 -12.02
CA LYS A 17 -23.23 -31.71 -12.45
C LYS A 17 -22.40 -30.89 -13.43
N GLY A 18 -21.17 -30.55 -13.03
CA GLY A 18 -20.11 -30.11 -13.90
C GLY A 18 -18.76 -30.47 -13.26
N GLY A 19 -18.11 -31.47 -13.79
CA GLY A 19 -16.88 -32.02 -13.22
C GLY A 19 -15.74 -31.02 -13.23
N ILE A 20 -15.33 -30.58 -12.05
CA ILE A 20 -14.07 -29.89 -11.81
C ILE A 20 -13.29 -30.83 -10.88
N THR A 21 -12.15 -31.29 -11.38
CA THR A 21 -11.15 -32.02 -10.58
C THR A 21 -10.79 -31.22 -9.34
N PRO A 22 -10.74 -31.83 -8.14
CA PRO A 22 -10.44 -31.10 -6.93
C PRO A 22 -8.96 -30.74 -6.91
N GLY A 23 -8.65 -29.44 -7.13
CA GLY A 23 -7.38 -28.87 -6.74
C GLY A 23 -7.18 -29.10 -5.24
N ARG A 24 -6.03 -29.65 -4.86
CA ARG A 24 -5.67 -29.87 -3.48
C ARG A 24 -5.73 -28.54 -2.72
N ALA A 25 -6.77 -28.37 -1.92
CA ALA A 25 -6.83 -27.30 -0.95
C ALA A 25 -5.65 -27.48 0.03
N ILE A 26 -4.71 -26.55 0.03
CA ILE A 26 -3.67 -26.46 1.03
C ILE A 26 -4.39 -26.12 2.34
N ARG A 27 -4.56 -27.12 3.20
CA ARG A 27 -4.99 -26.90 4.57
C ARG A 27 -3.85 -26.22 5.31
N VAL A 28 -3.87 -24.90 5.39
CA VAL A 28 -3.11 -24.16 6.39
C VAL A 28 -3.79 -24.50 7.73
N VAL A 29 -3.20 -25.40 8.49
CA VAL A 29 -3.68 -25.74 9.83
C VAL A 29 -3.26 -24.60 10.75
N PHE A 30 -4.13 -23.63 10.95
CA PHE A 30 -4.03 -22.71 12.07
C PHE A 30 -4.48 -23.44 13.32
N ILE A 31 -3.52 -23.74 14.20
CA ILE A 31 -3.84 -24.22 15.55
C ILE A 31 -4.22 -22.97 16.36
N ALA A 32 -5.51 -22.76 16.55
CA ALA A 32 -6.00 -21.82 17.55
C ALA A 32 -5.66 -22.36 18.94
N ILE A 33 -4.76 -21.69 19.65
CA ILE A 33 -4.50 -21.99 21.07
C ILE A 33 -5.68 -21.42 21.85
N LEU A 34 -6.64 -22.27 22.20
CA LEU A 34 -7.62 -21.98 23.24
C LEU A 34 -6.98 -22.18 24.61
N LEU A 35 -7.18 -21.21 25.44
CA LEU A 35 -6.68 -21.03 26.81
C LEU A 35 -6.93 -22.23 27.72
N GLY A 36 -5.93 -22.55 28.53
CA GLY A 36 -6.10 -23.19 29.81
C GLY A 36 -5.52 -24.58 29.94
N GLY A 37 -4.35 -24.67 30.55
CA GLY A 37 -3.74 -25.91 31.03
C GLY A 37 -2.38 -26.22 30.39
N GLY A 38 -1.33 -26.12 31.19
CA GLY A 38 0.06 -26.37 30.80
C GLY A 38 0.31 -27.79 30.28
N LEU A 39 0.05 -27.99 29.00
CA LEU A 39 0.54 -29.12 28.22
C LEU A 39 1.69 -28.60 27.38
N ALA A 40 2.90 -28.95 27.78
CA ALA A 40 4.07 -28.81 26.93
C ALA A 40 3.80 -29.58 25.62
N TRP A 41 3.68 -28.86 24.53
CA TRP A 41 3.61 -29.48 23.21
C TRP A 41 4.94 -30.15 22.91
N PRO A 42 4.94 -31.41 22.43
CA PRO A 42 6.18 -32.05 22.05
C PRO A 42 6.83 -31.25 20.93
N ALA A 43 8.06 -30.83 21.13
CA ALA A 43 8.87 -30.04 20.18
C ALA A 43 9.04 -30.72 18.81
N GLU A 44 8.68 -31.96 18.68
CA GLU A 44 8.80 -32.75 17.45
C GLU A 44 7.69 -32.50 16.40
N MET A 45 6.60 -31.78 16.74
CA MET A 45 5.51 -31.57 15.80
C MET A 45 5.66 -30.34 14.88
N LEU A 46 6.60 -29.47 15.13
CA LEU A 46 6.90 -28.37 14.23
C LEU A 46 7.90 -28.84 13.17
N LYS A 47 7.42 -29.22 11.99
CA LYS A 47 8.33 -29.45 10.86
C LYS A 47 9.12 -28.16 10.64
N LYS A 48 10.43 -28.24 10.70
CA LYS A 48 11.32 -27.16 10.29
C LYS A 48 11.09 -26.89 8.81
N VAL A 49 10.73 -25.66 8.48
CA VAL A 49 10.49 -25.23 7.12
C VAL A 49 11.37 -24.03 6.86
N SER A 50 12.01 -24.03 5.72
CA SER A 50 12.84 -22.92 5.28
C SER A 50 12.76 -22.77 3.77
N ALA A 51 13.07 -21.58 3.29
CA ALA A 51 13.25 -21.31 1.88
C ALA A 51 14.50 -20.46 1.70
N GLU A 52 15.32 -20.82 0.72
CA GLU A 52 16.48 -20.03 0.34
C GLU A 52 16.04 -18.78 -0.44
N ALA A 53 16.86 -17.73 -0.36
CA ALA A 53 16.61 -16.51 -1.12
C ALA A 53 16.67 -16.79 -2.63
N ARG A 54 15.78 -16.15 -3.38
CA ARG A 54 15.84 -16.09 -4.85
C ARG A 54 16.34 -14.70 -5.22
N LEU A 55 17.60 -14.62 -5.63
CA LEU A 55 18.20 -13.37 -6.05
C LEU A 55 17.48 -12.83 -7.28
N GLY A 56 17.28 -11.53 -7.31
CA GLY A 56 16.77 -10.84 -8.49
C GLY A 56 17.73 -11.01 -9.67
N GLY A 57 17.16 -11.04 -10.86
CA GLY A 57 17.96 -11.11 -12.10
C GLY A 57 18.82 -9.86 -12.28
N ALA A 58 19.90 -9.98 -13.05
CA ALA A 58 20.79 -8.87 -13.37
C ALA A 58 19.99 -7.70 -13.96
N ALA A 59 20.26 -6.52 -13.41
CA ALA A 59 19.62 -5.25 -13.72
C ALA A 59 18.10 -5.26 -13.45
N ILE A 60 17.74 -4.86 -12.24
CA ILE A 60 16.47 -4.14 -12.07
C ILE A 60 16.62 -2.95 -13.00
N GLY A 61 16.12 -3.08 -14.22
CA GLY A 61 16.04 -1.94 -15.13
C GLY A 61 15.30 -0.89 -14.33
N ALA A 62 15.91 0.28 -14.15
CA ALA A 62 15.20 1.38 -13.53
C ALA A 62 13.84 1.43 -14.21
N GLU A 63 12.77 1.12 -13.47
CA GLU A 63 11.43 1.33 -14.03
C GLU A 63 11.48 2.75 -14.62
N PRO A 64 11.08 2.93 -15.88
CA PRO A 64 11.22 4.22 -16.51
C PRO A 64 10.55 5.20 -15.57
N ALA A 65 11.29 6.21 -15.14
CA ALA A 65 10.79 7.31 -14.32
C ALA A 65 9.39 7.62 -14.82
N LEU A 66 8.42 7.70 -13.92
CA LEU A 66 7.00 7.91 -14.26
C LEU A 66 6.91 8.91 -15.40
N ARG A 67 6.53 8.45 -16.58
CA ARG A 67 6.50 9.28 -17.79
C ARG A 67 5.18 10.02 -17.86
N ALA A 68 5.22 11.21 -18.46
CA ALA A 68 4.00 11.91 -18.79
C ALA A 68 3.08 11.03 -19.64
N LEU A 69 1.80 11.02 -19.31
CA LEU A 69 0.81 10.24 -20.04
C LEU A 69 0.68 10.76 -21.49
N PRO A 70 0.45 9.90 -22.48
CA PRO A 70 0.49 10.28 -23.91
C PRO A 70 -0.42 11.46 -24.27
N TRP A 71 -1.56 11.56 -23.59
CA TRP A 71 -2.56 12.63 -23.81
C TRP A 71 -2.36 13.85 -22.88
N TRP A 72 -1.31 13.86 -22.05
CA TRP A 72 -1.06 14.94 -21.09
C TRP A 72 -0.90 16.31 -21.74
N SER A 73 -0.18 16.39 -22.85
CA SER A 73 0.01 17.67 -23.56
C SER A 73 -1.32 18.28 -24.04
N SER A 74 -2.24 17.46 -24.53
CA SER A 74 -3.57 17.88 -24.94
C SER A 74 -4.40 18.39 -23.76
N LEU A 75 -4.38 17.66 -22.64
CA LEU A 75 -5.09 18.06 -21.42
C LEU A 75 -4.47 19.34 -20.82
N ARG A 76 -3.15 19.47 -20.84
CA ARG A 76 -2.45 20.65 -20.34
C ARG A 76 -2.73 21.91 -21.17
N SER A 77 -2.94 21.77 -22.46
CA SER A 77 -3.35 22.90 -23.32
C SER A 77 -4.73 23.42 -22.94
N ALA A 78 -5.59 22.57 -22.41
CA ALA A 78 -6.91 22.91 -21.87
C ALA A 78 -6.87 23.23 -20.35
N LYS A 79 -5.70 23.51 -19.77
CA LYS A 79 -5.52 23.70 -18.32
C LYS A 79 -6.45 24.76 -17.71
N SER A 80 -6.84 25.77 -18.46
CA SER A 80 -7.81 26.79 -18.02
C SER A 80 -9.20 26.23 -17.73
N ASP A 81 -9.52 25.06 -18.29
CA ASP A 81 -10.84 24.43 -18.22
C ASP A 81 -10.89 23.28 -17.20
N VAL A 82 -9.74 22.91 -16.59
CA VAL A 82 -9.71 21.90 -15.54
C VAL A 82 -10.14 22.53 -14.23
N PRO A 83 -11.28 22.12 -13.68
CA PRO A 83 -11.77 22.72 -12.45
C PRO A 83 -10.87 22.35 -11.27
N VAL A 84 -10.49 23.34 -10.49
CA VAL A 84 -9.92 23.13 -9.14
C VAL A 84 -11.07 22.79 -8.21
N VAL A 85 -11.10 21.55 -7.76
CA VAL A 85 -12.16 21.08 -6.87
C VAL A 85 -12.01 21.70 -5.49
N ILE A 86 -10.77 21.70 -4.98
CA ILE A 86 -10.45 22.22 -3.67
C ILE A 86 -9.03 22.75 -3.64
N ALA A 87 -8.86 23.88 -3.01
CA ALA A 87 -7.56 24.43 -2.63
C ALA A 87 -7.48 24.47 -1.10
N LEU A 88 -6.69 23.58 -0.52
CA LEU A 88 -6.38 23.58 0.89
C LEU A 88 -5.08 24.36 1.11
N GLY A 89 -5.11 25.34 2.02
CA GLY A 89 -3.90 26.06 2.44
C GLY A 89 -2.84 25.12 3.00
N ALA A 90 -1.62 25.60 3.16
CA ALA A 90 -0.56 24.86 3.82
C ALA A 90 -0.91 24.57 5.29
N PRO A 91 -0.64 23.37 5.83
CA PRO A 91 -0.72 23.12 7.25
C PRO A 91 0.39 23.88 8.00
N ASP A 92 0.17 24.16 9.29
CA ASP A 92 1.21 24.76 10.12
C ASP A 92 2.34 23.76 10.39
N ARG A 93 3.46 23.93 9.70
CA ARG A 93 4.63 23.06 9.83
C ARG A 93 5.25 23.07 11.22
N SER A 94 5.12 24.18 11.97
CA SER A 94 5.67 24.27 13.33
C SER A 94 4.89 23.35 14.28
N VAL A 95 3.58 23.32 14.13
CA VAL A 95 2.70 22.41 14.87
C VAL A 95 3.01 20.96 14.53
N LEU A 96 3.10 20.63 13.23
CA LEU A 96 3.40 19.28 12.80
C LEU A 96 4.75 18.79 13.33
N ARG A 97 5.80 19.62 13.27
CA ARG A 97 7.11 19.28 13.83
C ARG A 97 7.08 19.04 15.35
N ALA A 98 6.34 19.84 16.08
CA ALA A 98 6.19 19.66 17.52
C ALA A 98 5.48 18.35 17.87
N GLU A 99 4.41 18.04 17.14
CA GLU A 99 3.68 16.76 17.28
C GLU A 99 4.57 15.56 16.94
N ASP A 100 5.31 15.64 15.81
CA ASP A 100 6.22 14.57 15.38
C ASP A 100 7.34 14.34 16.41
N ALA A 101 7.96 15.41 16.91
CA ALA A 101 8.99 15.32 17.95
C ALA A 101 8.46 14.67 19.24
N LYS A 102 7.20 14.97 19.61
CA LYS A 102 6.56 14.33 20.75
C LYS A 102 6.32 12.84 20.51
N ARG A 103 5.87 12.44 19.32
CA ARG A 103 5.67 11.04 18.94
C ARG A 103 6.98 10.25 18.94
N GLU A 104 8.04 10.84 18.39
CA GLU A 104 9.37 10.20 18.25
C GLU A 104 10.13 10.11 19.57
N SER A 105 9.82 10.98 20.55
CA SER A 105 10.39 10.95 21.90
C SER A 105 9.66 10.02 22.86
N SER A 106 8.49 9.49 22.49
CA SER A 106 7.77 8.54 23.34
C SER A 106 8.51 7.22 23.44
N GLU A 107 8.46 6.58 24.62
CA GLU A 107 9.07 5.24 24.82
C GLU A 107 8.44 4.16 23.94
N GLU A 108 7.20 4.36 23.53
CA GLU A 108 6.55 3.55 22.50
C GLU A 108 7.09 3.98 21.13
N LYS A 109 8.12 3.29 20.65
CA LYS A 109 8.63 3.45 19.28
C LYS A 109 7.53 3.12 18.28
N GLY A 110 6.76 4.13 17.91
CA GLY A 110 5.71 4.02 16.90
C GLY A 110 6.26 4.12 15.48
N THR A 111 5.36 3.88 14.54
CA THR A 111 5.57 4.11 13.10
C THR A 111 5.89 5.57 12.80
N LEU A 112 6.83 5.83 11.91
CA LEU A 112 7.18 7.17 11.49
C LEU A 112 6.01 7.83 10.76
N ARG A 113 5.49 8.96 11.27
CA ARG A 113 4.47 9.74 10.56
C ARG A 113 5.13 10.58 9.48
N ILE A 114 4.63 10.47 8.25
CA ILE A 114 5.11 11.22 7.09
C ILE A 114 4.04 12.12 6.48
N GLY A 115 2.80 12.03 6.95
CA GLY A 115 1.69 12.83 6.45
C GLY A 115 0.53 12.90 7.44
N ILE A 116 -0.40 13.80 7.14
CA ILE A 116 -1.65 13.99 7.89
C ILE A 116 -2.86 13.78 7.01
N LEU A 117 -3.99 13.46 7.62
CA LEU A 117 -5.27 13.41 6.93
C LEU A 117 -5.94 14.79 6.99
N ARG A 118 -6.54 15.20 5.87
CA ARG A 118 -7.28 16.44 5.74
C ARG A 118 -8.65 16.14 5.16
N ASP A 119 -9.68 16.49 5.90
CA ASP A 119 -11.05 16.43 5.39
C ASP A 119 -11.26 17.51 4.33
N LEU A 120 -12.05 17.20 3.31
CA LEU A 120 -12.59 18.21 2.43
C LEU A 120 -13.71 18.96 3.15
N PRO A 121 -13.93 20.26 2.87
CA PRO A 121 -15.02 21.04 3.46
C PRO A 121 -16.41 20.39 3.27
N ALA A 122 -16.59 19.69 2.18
CA ALA A 122 -17.73 18.83 1.86
C ALA A 122 -17.28 17.69 0.95
N PRO A 123 -17.95 16.53 0.95
CA PRO A 123 -17.73 15.50 -0.05
C PRO A 123 -17.84 16.08 -1.46
N PHE A 124 -16.86 15.77 -2.30
CA PHE A 124 -16.92 16.13 -3.71
C PHE A 124 -17.47 14.94 -4.52
N GLU A 125 -18.75 15.08 -4.88
CA GLU A 125 -19.45 14.11 -5.71
C GLU A 125 -19.21 14.44 -7.19
N PHE A 126 -18.82 13.44 -7.96
CA PHE A 126 -18.63 13.56 -9.40
C PHE A 126 -19.26 12.39 -10.16
N SER A 127 -19.65 12.66 -11.38
CA SER A 127 -20.17 11.63 -12.28
C SER A 127 -19.72 11.89 -13.71
N GLY A 128 -19.88 10.90 -14.57
CA GLY A 128 -19.61 11.05 -15.99
C GLY A 128 -20.46 12.12 -16.68
N GLU A 129 -21.59 12.51 -16.10
CA GLU A 129 -22.46 13.59 -16.58
C GLU A 129 -22.02 14.96 -16.08
N THR A 130 -21.45 15.06 -14.87
CA THR A 130 -21.01 16.32 -14.28
C THR A 130 -19.60 16.73 -14.71
N LEU A 131 -18.78 15.76 -15.18
CA LEU A 131 -17.43 16.02 -15.65
C LEU A 131 -17.43 16.60 -17.08
N SER A 132 -16.57 17.57 -17.32
CA SER A 132 -16.33 18.11 -18.66
C SER A 132 -15.40 17.21 -19.44
N TRP A 133 -15.88 16.58 -20.52
CA TRP A 133 -15.13 15.67 -21.35
C TRP A 133 -14.58 16.37 -22.59
N THR A 134 -13.28 16.22 -22.83
CA THR A 134 -12.60 16.66 -24.04
C THR A 134 -12.31 15.46 -24.92
N GLN A 135 -12.71 15.51 -26.19
CA GLN A 135 -12.37 14.47 -27.17
C GLN A 135 -10.96 14.64 -27.69
N LEU A 136 -10.21 13.52 -27.70
CA LEU A 136 -8.86 13.47 -28.26
C LEU A 136 -8.89 13.08 -29.74
N ALA A 137 -7.75 13.27 -30.42
CA ALA A 137 -7.62 13.01 -31.87
C ALA A 137 -7.85 11.53 -32.25
N ASP A 138 -7.62 10.60 -31.33
CA ASP A 138 -7.87 9.16 -31.51
C ASP A 138 -9.32 8.74 -31.25
N GLY A 139 -10.21 9.71 -30.98
CA GLY A 139 -11.61 9.47 -30.67
C GLY A 139 -11.90 9.07 -29.21
N SER A 140 -10.88 8.93 -28.37
CA SER A 140 -11.04 8.75 -26.92
C SER A 140 -11.43 10.08 -26.24
N PHE A 141 -11.77 10.01 -24.97
CA PHE A 141 -12.17 11.18 -24.20
C PHE A 141 -11.39 11.26 -22.89
N VAL A 142 -11.08 12.49 -22.47
CA VAL A 142 -10.49 12.75 -21.17
C VAL A 142 -11.34 13.76 -20.39
N ALA A 143 -11.45 13.54 -19.08
CA ALA A 143 -12.00 14.51 -18.15
C ALA A 143 -11.12 14.55 -16.90
N ALA A 144 -11.03 15.69 -16.22
CA ALA A 144 -10.20 15.81 -15.04
C ALA A 144 -10.74 16.85 -14.06
N PHE A 145 -10.31 16.70 -12.81
CA PHE A 145 -10.37 17.76 -11.81
C PHE A 145 -9.09 17.75 -10.99
N SER A 146 -8.79 18.87 -10.33
CA SER A 146 -7.58 19.01 -9.51
C SER A 146 -7.89 19.27 -8.05
N VAL A 147 -6.97 18.82 -7.19
CA VAL A 147 -6.93 19.12 -5.76
C VAL A 147 -5.58 19.71 -5.44
N ILE A 148 -5.59 20.84 -4.72
CA ILE A 148 -4.41 21.55 -4.29
C ILE A 148 -4.29 21.43 -2.77
N SER A 149 -3.11 21.07 -2.27
CA SER A 149 -2.77 21.14 -0.86
C SER A 149 -1.40 21.79 -0.71
N GLY A 150 -1.39 23.03 -0.20
CA GLY A 150 -0.17 23.83 -0.10
C GLY A 150 0.93 23.11 0.68
N GLU A 151 2.16 23.20 0.17
CA GLU A 151 3.37 22.59 0.74
C GLU A 151 3.36 21.05 0.86
N ALA A 152 2.45 20.35 0.17
CA ALA A 152 2.51 18.91 0.08
C ALA A 152 3.70 18.47 -0.77
N LEU A 153 4.44 17.46 -0.30
CA LEU A 153 5.38 16.70 -1.15
C LEU A 153 4.60 15.77 -2.07
N GLY A 154 3.46 15.30 -1.62
CA GLY A 154 2.53 14.49 -2.38
C GLY A 154 1.23 14.25 -1.64
N MET A 155 0.29 13.61 -2.32
CA MET A 155 -1.04 13.33 -1.76
C MET A 155 -1.55 11.95 -2.16
N ARG A 156 -2.51 11.44 -1.37
CA ARG A 156 -3.42 10.36 -1.75
C ARG A 156 -4.85 10.84 -1.64
N PHE A 157 -5.72 10.32 -2.46
CA PHE A 157 -7.15 10.63 -2.45
C PHE A 157 -7.93 9.54 -1.72
N GLY A 158 -8.77 9.96 -0.78
CA GLY A 158 -9.65 9.08 0.00
C GLY A 158 -11.09 9.13 -0.51
N PHE A 159 -11.55 8.00 -1.03
CA PHE A 159 -12.86 7.85 -1.66
C PHE A 159 -13.79 7.03 -0.78
N THR A 160 -15.03 7.42 -0.67
CA THR A 160 -16.12 6.58 -0.14
C THR A 160 -16.77 5.74 -1.25
N SER A 161 -16.63 6.16 -2.50
CA SER A 161 -17.05 5.39 -3.67
C SER A 161 -16.24 5.80 -4.90
N LEU A 162 -15.98 4.86 -5.80
CA LEU A 162 -15.43 5.10 -7.13
C LEU A 162 -15.87 3.98 -8.07
N VAL A 163 -16.85 4.24 -8.90
CA VAL A 163 -17.41 3.30 -9.86
C VAL A 163 -16.77 3.56 -11.22
N MET A 164 -16.05 2.57 -11.73
CA MET A 164 -15.34 2.65 -13.01
C MET A 164 -16.02 1.77 -14.06
N PRO A 165 -16.72 2.35 -15.04
CA PRO A 165 -17.32 1.54 -16.10
C PRO A 165 -16.27 0.97 -17.04
N THR A 166 -16.59 -0.15 -17.69
CA THR A 166 -15.69 -0.79 -18.67
C THR A 166 -15.25 0.20 -19.73
N GLY A 167 -13.95 0.25 -20.00
CA GLY A 167 -13.36 1.15 -20.98
C GLY A 167 -13.04 2.56 -20.46
N VAL A 168 -13.29 2.85 -19.19
CA VAL A 168 -12.82 4.06 -18.50
C VAL A 168 -11.70 3.67 -17.54
N MET A 169 -10.63 4.46 -17.53
CA MET A 169 -9.49 4.33 -16.61
C MET A 169 -9.30 5.65 -15.85
N ALA A 170 -9.00 5.55 -14.57
CA ALA A 170 -8.64 6.70 -13.76
C ALA A 170 -7.12 6.74 -13.54
N TRP A 171 -6.57 7.95 -13.46
CA TRP A 171 -5.17 8.23 -13.23
C TRP A 171 -5.04 9.34 -12.20
N ILE A 172 -4.13 9.15 -11.25
CA ILE A 172 -3.70 10.23 -10.35
C ILE A 172 -2.42 10.79 -10.95
N VAL A 173 -2.41 12.09 -11.25
CA VAL A 173 -1.39 12.73 -12.10
C VAL A 173 -0.79 13.93 -11.39
N ASP A 174 0.53 14.01 -11.35
CA ASP A 174 1.28 15.21 -10.98
C ASP A 174 1.07 16.29 -12.06
N SER A 175 0.50 17.42 -11.68
CA SER A 175 0.18 18.51 -12.60
C SER A 175 1.41 19.16 -13.23
N SER A 176 2.59 19.05 -12.61
CA SER A 176 3.84 19.66 -13.07
C SER A 176 4.53 18.84 -14.16
N THR A 177 4.53 17.52 -14.02
CA THR A 177 5.25 16.58 -14.89
C THR A 177 4.36 15.84 -15.87
N GLY A 178 3.08 15.67 -15.51
CA GLY A 178 2.15 14.78 -16.23
C GLY A 178 2.38 13.30 -15.97
N ALA A 179 3.28 12.99 -15.06
CA ALA A 179 3.49 11.61 -14.60
C ALA A 179 2.27 11.13 -13.84
N GLY A 180 1.72 10.00 -14.26
CA GLY A 180 0.48 9.46 -13.69
C GLY A 180 0.59 8.03 -13.24
N ILE A 181 -0.16 7.70 -12.20
CA ILE A 181 -0.30 6.36 -11.65
C ILE A 181 -1.75 5.92 -11.84
N ALA A 182 -1.94 4.71 -12.36
CA ALA A 182 -3.28 4.15 -12.51
C ALA A 182 -4.00 4.07 -11.15
N CYS A 183 -5.20 4.59 -11.11
CA CYS A 183 -6.07 4.59 -9.95
C CYS A 183 -7.14 3.51 -10.16
N VAL A 184 -6.83 2.29 -9.70
CA VAL A 184 -7.70 1.12 -9.90
C VAL A 184 -8.39 0.80 -8.58
N PRO A 185 -9.71 1.08 -8.46
CA PRO A 185 -10.45 0.74 -7.24
C PRO A 185 -10.58 -0.78 -7.09
N PRO A 186 -10.66 -1.29 -5.86
CA PRO A 186 -10.95 -2.69 -5.63
C PRO A 186 -12.41 -3.04 -6.00
N GLU A 187 -12.67 -4.33 -6.29
CA GLU A 187 -14.04 -4.81 -6.57
C GLU A 187 -14.97 -4.57 -5.38
N ALA A 188 -14.51 -4.83 -4.16
CA ALA A 188 -15.20 -4.52 -2.92
C ALA A 188 -14.56 -3.30 -2.28
N PHE A 189 -15.32 -2.22 -2.19
CA PHE A 189 -14.86 -0.97 -1.61
C PHE A 189 -14.69 -1.13 -0.09
N PRO A 190 -13.49 -0.85 0.48
CA PRO A 190 -13.30 -0.99 1.92
C PRO A 190 -14.02 0.12 2.69
N GLU A 191 -14.57 -0.25 3.84
CA GLU A 191 -15.17 0.69 4.77
C GLU A 191 -14.12 1.22 5.79
N PRO A 192 -14.11 2.49 6.18
CA PRO A 192 -15.06 3.53 5.76
C PRO A 192 -14.68 4.19 4.42
N LEU A 193 -13.46 4.00 3.92
CA LEU A 193 -13.00 4.58 2.65
C LEU A 193 -11.77 3.87 2.10
N TRP A 194 -11.59 3.99 0.81
CA TRP A 194 -10.44 3.50 0.07
C TRP A 194 -9.49 4.65 -0.29
N TRP A 195 -8.19 4.38 -0.19
CA TRP A 195 -7.16 5.33 -0.55
C TRP A 195 -6.51 4.97 -1.89
N GLY A 196 -6.65 5.85 -2.86
CA GLY A 196 -5.94 5.78 -4.13
C GLY A 196 -4.42 5.84 -3.95
N PRO A 197 -3.63 5.58 -5.02
CA PRO A 197 -2.18 5.64 -4.96
C PRO A 197 -1.67 7.04 -4.61
N SER A 198 -0.49 7.10 -3.97
CA SER A 198 0.19 8.37 -3.70
C SER A 198 0.77 8.95 -4.99
N CYS A 199 0.77 10.27 -5.10
CA CYS A 199 1.35 11.00 -6.20
C CYS A 199 2.14 12.21 -5.68
N ALA A 200 3.27 12.51 -6.30
CA ALA A 200 4.08 13.68 -5.96
C ALA A 200 3.40 14.97 -6.39
N GLY A 201 3.61 16.04 -5.62
CA GLY A 201 3.16 17.38 -5.97
C GLY A 201 2.17 18.00 -5.00
N GLN A 202 2.06 19.32 -5.08
CA GLN A 202 1.10 20.11 -4.31
C GLN A 202 -0.26 20.22 -5.01
N GLU A 203 -0.28 20.08 -6.33
CA GLU A 203 -1.47 20.01 -7.16
C GLU A 203 -1.49 18.68 -7.88
N ILE A 204 -2.52 17.89 -7.62
CA ILE A 204 -2.71 16.56 -8.20
C ILE A 204 -4.05 16.53 -8.92
N TRP A 205 -4.03 15.97 -10.13
CA TRP A 205 -5.22 15.79 -10.93
C TRP A 205 -5.73 14.36 -10.84
N LEU A 206 -7.03 14.19 -10.67
CA LEU A 206 -7.70 12.94 -11.01
C LEU A 206 -8.20 13.03 -12.43
N VAL A 207 -7.66 12.20 -13.30
CA VAL A 207 -7.93 12.21 -14.73
C VAL A 207 -8.61 10.91 -15.12
N PHE A 208 -9.70 11.01 -15.83
CA PHE A 208 -10.43 9.88 -16.42
C PHE A 208 -10.17 9.85 -17.91
N HIS A 209 -9.75 8.70 -18.41
CA HIS A 209 -9.57 8.43 -19.84
C HIS A 209 -10.57 7.36 -20.27
N ALA A 210 -11.45 7.69 -21.18
CA ALA A 210 -12.50 6.82 -21.71
C ALA A 210 -12.18 6.45 -23.16
N ARG A 211 -12.13 5.16 -23.45
CA ARG A 211 -11.99 4.66 -24.82
C ARG A 211 -13.21 5.03 -25.66
N PRO A 212 -13.08 5.09 -27.00
CA PRO A 212 -14.24 5.25 -27.88
C PRO A 212 -15.33 4.23 -27.59
N GLY A 213 -16.55 4.66 -27.44
CA GLY A 213 -17.70 3.80 -27.13
C GLY A 213 -17.87 3.42 -25.65
N ALA A 214 -16.99 3.82 -24.75
CA ALA A 214 -17.17 3.58 -23.31
C ALA A 214 -18.39 4.36 -22.78
N ASN A 215 -19.17 3.74 -21.88
CA ASN A 215 -20.30 4.38 -21.21
C ASN A 215 -19.82 5.31 -20.11
N LYS A 216 -19.36 6.52 -20.49
CA LYS A 216 -18.87 7.54 -19.56
C LYS A 216 -19.88 7.95 -18.52
N ALA A 217 -21.19 7.95 -18.85
CA ALA A 217 -22.24 8.36 -17.92
C ALA A 217 -22.34 7.49 -16.67
N ALA A 218 -21.90 6.23 -16.77
CA ALA A 218 -21.89 5.31 -15.62
C ALA A 218 -20.70 5.53 -14.66
N LEU A 219 -19.75 6.42 -14.98
CA LEU A 219 -18.70 6.82 -14.04
C LEU A 219 -19.32 7.61 -12.89
N SER A 220 -18.93 7.30 -11.66
CA SER A 220 -19.30 8.09 -10.48
C SER A 220 -18.29 7.89 -9.36
N GLY A 221 -18.24 8.83 -8.43
CA GLY A 221 -17.40 8.72 -7.25
C GLY A 221 -17.61 9.85 -6.26
N SER A 222 -17.10 9.63 -5.05
CA SER A 222 -17.15 10.56 -3.94
C SER A 222 -15.77 10.67 -3.28
N LEU A 223 -15.14 11.82 -3.40
CA LEU A 223 -13.87 12.16 -2.76
C LEU A 223 -14.16 12.94 -1.47
N VAL A 224 -13.67 12.45 -0.34
CA VAL A 224 -14.01 13.02 0.98
C VAL A 224 -12.82 13.53 1.77
N LYS A 225 -11.63 12.98 1.53
CA LYS A 225 -10.40 13.30 2.25
C LYS A 225 -9.20 13.30 1.34
N ILE A 226 -8.13 13.95 1.78
CA ILE A 226 -6.79 13.75 1.23
C ILE A 226 -5.83 13.35 2.35
N ALA A 227 -4.86 12.53 1.99
CA ALA A 227 -3.67 12.32 2.79
C ALA A 227 -2.58 13.26 2.25
N HIS A 228 -2.18 14.23 3.07
CA HIS A 228 -1.18 15.25 2.76
C HIS A 228 0.19 14.76 3.27
N ILE A 229 1.07 14.35 2.38
CA ILE A 229 2.43 13.92 2.69
C ILE A 229 3.31 15.17 2.71
N TYR A 230 3.89 15.49 3.86
CA TYR A 230 4.70 16.68 4.06
C TYR A 230 6.17 16.38 4.37
N ARG A 231 6.51 15.11 4.56
CA ARG A 231 7.83 14.66 5.00
C ARG A 231 8.28 13.46 4.19
N ASP A 232 9.55 13.47 3.79
CA ASP A 232 10.21 12.29 3.24
C ASP A 232 10.83 11.47 4.39
N PRO A 233 10.60 10.14 4.49
CA PRO A 233 11.05 9.34 5.63
C PRO A 233 12.53 9.45 5.95
N VAL A 234 13.40 9.59 4.93
CA VAL A 234 14.84 9.58 5.12
C VAL A 234 15.46 10.98 5.06
N ALA A 235 14.93 11.88 4.23
CA ALA A 235 15.52 13.19 4.01
C ALA A 235 15.54 14.07 5.28
N GLU A 236 14.58 13.88 6.20
CA GLU A 236 14.48 14.60 7.47
C GLU A 236 14.94 13.74 8.67
N ALA A 237 15.16 12.45 8.45
CA ALA A 237 15.58 11.55 9.52
C ALA A 237 17.06 11.76 9.83
N LYS A 238 17.35 12.59 10.83
CA LYS A 238 18.58 12.45 11.63
C LYS A 238 18.62 11.09 12.37
N ALA A 239 17.83 10.13 11.89
CA ALA A 239 17.42 8.95 12.63
C ALA A 239 18.40 7.78 12.53
N ALA A 240 19.32 7.81 11.59
CA ALA A 240 20.41 6.84 11.60
C ALA A 240 21.45 7.28 12.63
N GLY A 241 21.57 6.54 13.72
CA GLY A 241 22.70 6.72 14.63
C GLY A 241 24.01 6.61 13.86
N SER A 242 25.08 7.25 14.35
CA SER A 242 26.40 7.23 13.70
C SER A 242 26.99 5.83 13.49
N CYS A 243 26.41 4.82 14.15
CA CYS A 243 26.77 3.41 14.01
C CYS A 243 26.00 2.67 12.90
N ASN A 244 24.98 3.28 12.29
CA ASN A 244 24.24 2.66 11.21
C ASN A 244 25.03 2.82 9.89
N ILE A 245 25.12 1.72 9.17
CA ILE A 245 25.77 1.68 7.85
C ILE A 245 24.68 1.90 6.81
N ASP A 246 24.91 2.82 5.87
CA ASP A 246 24.03 2.99 4.73
C ASP A 246 23.96 1.68 3.92
N ALA A 247 22.76 1.28 3.54
CA ALA A 247 22.54 0.04 2.81
C ALA A 247 23.39 -0.06 1.53
N SER A 248 23.58 1.04 0.82
CA SER A 248 24.40 1.08 -0.40
C SER A 248 25.91 0.94 -0.15
N CYS A 249 26.36 0.95 1.12
CA CYS A 249 27.73 0.60 1.50
C CYS A 249 27.92 -0.93 1.71
N ALA A 250 26.85 -1.71 1.66
CA ALA A 250 26.93 -3.14 1.91
C ALA A 250 27.71 -3.86 0.80
N SER A 251 28.56 -4.82 1.22
CA SER A 251 29.22 -5.76 0.30
C SER A 251 28.41 -7.06 0.17
N GLU A 252 28.82 -7.91 -0.78
CA GLU A 252 28.22 -9.26 -0.88
C GLU A 252 28.47 -10.11 0.40
N PRO A 253 27.50 -10.96 0.80
CA PRO A 253 26.27 -11.27 0.07
C PRO A 253 25.11 -10.31 0.34
N TRP A 254 25.29 -9.31 1.20
CA TRP A 254 24.21 -8.42 1.62
C TRP A 254 23.73 -7.49 0.50
N ALA A 255 24.66 -7.03 -0.36
CA ALA A 255 24.33 -6.14 -1.46
C ALA A 255 23.22 -6.72 -2.38
N SER A 256 23.29 -8.01 -2.69
CA SER A 256 22.30 -8.70 -3.51
C SER A 256 20.95 -8.91 -2.82
N MET A 257 20.88 -8.73 -1.50
CA MET A 257 19.64 -8.87 -0.72
C MET A 257 18.85 -7.55 -0.61
N LEU A 258 19.49 -6.41 -0.83
CA LEU A 258 18.91 -5.09 -0.56
C LEU A 258 17.61 -4.84 -1.30
N SER A 259 17.49 -5.29 -2.54
CA SER A 259 16.29 -5.08 -3.35
C SER A 259 15.06 -5.83 -2.84
N GLY A 260 15.25 -6.81 -1.96
CA GLY A 260 14.17 -7.53 -1.29
C GLY A 260 13.59 -6.78 -0.08
N VAL A 261 14.20 -5.69 0.34
CA VAL A 261 13.73 -4.85 1.43
C VAL A 261 13.07 -3.61 0.85
N GLY A 262 11.87 -3.30 1.30
CA GLY A 262 11.09 -2.16 0.84
C GLY A 262 10.55 -1.31 1.97
N GLY A 263 10.09 -0.12 1.62
CA GLY A 263 9.26 0.73 2.47
C GLY A 263 7.80 0.29 2.41
N LEU A 264 7.08 0.55 3.47
CA LEU A 264 5.65 0.29 3.60
C LEU A 264 4.95 1.58 4.04
N GLY A 265 4.04 2.08 3.20
CA GLY A 265 3.16 3.19 3.54
C GLY A 265 1.80 2.68 3.99
N THR A 266 1.35 3.11 5.15
CA THR A 266 0.02 2.83 5.67
C THR A 266 -0.70 4.11 6.05
N ILE A 267 -2.01 4.04 6.16
CA ILE A 267 -2.85 5.16 6.60
C ILE A 267 -3.74 4.69 7.74
N ASP A 268 -3.72 5.43 8.83
CA ASP A 268 -4.64 5.25 9.95
C ASP A 268 -5.24 6.60 10.42
N SER A 269 -5.96 6.58 11.53
CA SER A 269 -6.57 7.80 12.10
C SER A 269 -5.55 8.87 12.52
N THR A 270 -4.28 8.53 12.65
CA THR A 270 -3.20 9.44 13.08
C THR A 270 -2.44 10.06 11.92
N GLY A 271 -2.62 9.55 10.71
CA GLY A 271 -2.02 10.10 9.49
C GLY A 271 -1.50 9.06 8.51
N VAL A 272 -0.54 9.50 7.69
CA VAL A 272 0.23 8.62 6.80
C VAL A 272 1.48 8.18 7.54
N LEU A 273 1.65 6.89 7.67
CA LEU A 273 2.73 6.28 8.43
C LEU A 273 3.65 5.51 7.51
N PHE A 274 4.92 5.42 7.88
CA PHE A 274 5.95 4.71 7.15
C PHE A 274 6.59 3.62 8.01
N CYS A 275 6.71 2.44 7.41
CA CYS A 275 7.35 1.26 7.96
C CYS A 275 8.31 0.63 6.93
N THR A 276 8.85 -0.53 7.27
CA THR A 276 9.63 -1.38 6.38
C THR A 276 8.97 -2.73 6.17
N CYS A 277 9.30 -3.38 5.06
CA CYS A 277 8.83 -4.72 4.74
C CYS A 277 9.90 -5.52 3.99
N SER A 278 9.69 -6.82 3.90
CA SER A 278 10.57 -7.76 3.20
C SER A 278 9.77 -8.60 2.21
N LEU A 279 10.13 -8.55 0.94
CA LEU A 279 9.62 -9.47 -0.08
C LEU A 279 10.25 -10.84 0.13
N ILE A 280 9.46 -11.87 0.37
CA ILE A 280 9.95 -13.19 0.73
C ILE A 280 9.59 -14.25 -0.31
N VAL A 281 10.33 -15.34 -0.31
CA VAL A 281 10.07 -16.51 -1.17
C VAL A 281 8.76 -17.18 -0.76
N SER A 282 7.88 -17.46 -1.74
CA SER A 282 6.77 -18.38 -1.58
C SER A 282 7.26 -19.82 -1.77
N LEU A 283 6.79 -20.76 -0.95
CA LEU A 283 6.97 -22.19 -1.18
C LEU A 283 6.00 -22.74 -2.23
N ASP A 284 4.98 -21.98 -2.57
CA ASP A 284 4.08 -22.33 -3.66
C ASP A 284 4.76 -22.02 -5.00
N THR A 285 5.23 -23.08 -5.64
CA THR A 285 5.90 -22.97 -6.94
C THR A 285 4.93 -22.77 -8.11
N CYS A 286 3.64 -23.02 -7.91
CA CYS A 286 2.62 -22.92 -8.93
C CYS A 286 2.09 -21.49 -9.07
N GLU A 287 1.99 -20.74 -7.98
CA GLU A 287 1.39 -19.40 -8.00
C GLU A 287 2.42 -18.27 -7.90
N ASN A 288 3.68 -18.55 -7.59
CA ASN A 288 4.72 -17.51 -7.40
C ASN A 288 4.22 -16.24 -6.65
N SER A 289 3.29 -16.45 -5.71
CA SER A 289 2.60 -15.36 -5.00
C SER A 289 3.59 -14.37 -4.37
N PRO A 290 3.42 -13.05 -4.58
CA PRO A 290 4.30 -12.04 -4.00
C PRO A 290 3.99 -11.86 -2.51
N LEU A 291 4.71 -12.59 -1.66
CA LEU A 291 4.56 -12.55 -0.20
C LEU A 291 5.46 -11.48 0.41
N VAL A 292 4.92 -10.76 1.37
CA VAL A 292 5.63 -9.72 2.12
C VAL A 292 5.49 -9.98 3.62
N LEU A 293 6.61 -9.86 4.32
CA LEU A 293 6.69 -9.92 5.78
C LEU A 293 6.95 -8.51 6.32
N THR A 294 6.19 -8.12 7.36
CA THR A 294 6.35 -6.84 8.07
C THR A 294 5.93 -6.99 9.52
N ALA A 295 6.08 -5.92 10.31
CA ALA A 295 5.57 -5.89 11.68
C ALA A 295 4.04 -5.73 11.71
N ASN A 296 3.39 -6.33 12.69
CA ASN A 296 1.94 -6.28 12.81
C ASN A 296 1.41 -4.88 13.14
N HIS A 297 2.16 -4.12 13.95
CA HIS A 297 1.79 -2.74 14.26
C HIS A 297 1.77 -1.82 13.01
N CYS A 298 2.50 -2.18 11.94
CA CYS A 298 2.51 -1.44 10.68
C CYS A 298 1.23 -1.62 9.86
N VAL A 299 0.47 -2.69 10.10
CA VAL A 299 -0.69 -3.08 9.28
C VAL A 299 -2.01 -2.88 10.01
N ARG A 300 -2.05 -3.29 11.27
CA ARG A 300 -3.32 -3.32 12.01
C ARG A 300 -3.87 -1.96 12.35
N GLY A 301 -3.02 -0.94 12.53
CA GLY A 301 -3.48 0.35 13.03
C GLY A 301 -4.46 0.16 14.21
N GLN A 302 -5.32 1.10 14.46
CA GLN A 302 -6.39 0.95 15.45
C GLN A 302 -7.66 0.26 14.91
N THR A 303 -7.69 -0.13 13.64
CA THR A 303 -8.89 -0.62 12.94
C THR A 303 -8.83 -2.08 12.48
N GLY A 304 -7.85 -2.86 12.93
CA GLY A 304 -7.78 -4.30 12.62
C GLY A 304 -7.25 -4.64 11.22
N THR A 305 -7.74 -5.72 10.61
CA THR A 305 -7.23 -6.28 9.32
C THR A 305 -7.40 -5.38 8.10
N ARG A 306 -8.23 -4.35 8.18
CA ARG A 306 -8.57 -3.46 7.05
C ARG A 306 -7.42 -2.55 6.60
N GLY A 307 -6.39 -2.37 7.43
CA GLY A 307 -5.20 -1.59 7.04
C GLY A 307 -4.48 -2.15 5.82
N ALA A 308 -4.51 -3.46 5.62
CA ALA A 308 -3.79 -4.13 4.52
C ALA A 308 -4.27 -3.70 3.12
N GLU A 309 -5.54 -3.33 2.97
CA GLU A 309 -6.13 -2.96 1.68
C GLU A 309 -5.67 -1.59 1.16
N ASN A 310 -5.14 -0.76 2.04
CA ASN A 310 -4.70 0.60 1.72
C ASN A 310 -3.18 0.76 1.71
N LEU A 311 -2.42 -0.35 1.80
CA LEU A 311 -0.97 -0.31 1.81
C LEU A 311 -0.38 0.06 0.45
N GLU A 312 0.75 0.75 0.50
CA GLU A 312 1.66 0.94 -0.63
C GLU A 312 3.04 0.43 -0.26
N PHE A 313 3.73 -0.16 -1.23
CA PHE A 313 5.05 -0.73 -1.06
C PHE A 313 6.04 0.02 -1.94
N TYR A 314 7.13 0.50 -1.35
CA TYR A 314 8.14 1.33 -1.99
C TYR A 314 9.43 0.53 -2.11
N TRP A 315 9.87 0.26 -3.34
CA TRP A 315 11.03 -0.57 -3.62
C TRP A 315 12.23 0.27 -3.98
N LEU A 316 13.44 -0.24 -3.70
CA LEU A 316 14.69 0.46 -4.01
C LEU A 316 14.79 1.86 -3.38
N TYR A 317 14.14 2.06 -2.24
CA TYR A 317 14.23 3.30 -1.47
C TYR A 317 15.53 3.32 -0.69
N GLN A 318 16.63 3.52 -1.40
CA GLN A 318 17.99 3.56 -0.89
C GLN A 318 18.81 4.58 -1.67
N THR A 319 19.93 5.01 -1.10
CA THR A 319 20.89 5.88 -1.79
C THR A 319 21.52 5.15 -2.98
N SER A 320 21.84 5.88 -4.04
CA SER A 320 22.49 5.29 -5.22
C SER A 320 23.99 5.00 -5.02
N THR A 321 24.59 5.64 -4.03
CA THR A 321 26.01 5.50 -3.65
C THR A 321 26.11 5.52 -2.13
N CYS A 322 27.13 4.83 -1.59
CA CYS A 322 27.42 4.79 -0.16
C CYS A 322 27.49 6.21 0.44
N ASN A 323 26.68 6.46 1.47
CA ASN A 323 26.48 7.77 2.11
C ASN A 323 25.97 8.88 1.17
N GLY A 324 25.30 8.51 0.09
CA GLY A 324 24.70 9.45 -0.87
C GLY A 324 23.42 10.09 -0.34
N MET A 325 22.80 10.92 -1.20
CA MET A 325 21.49 11.47 -0.90
C MET A 325 20.39 10.45 -1.27
N PRO A 326 19.42 10.21 -0.38
CA PRO A 326 18.30 9.31 -0.71
C PRO A 326 17.39 9.95 -1.78
N PRO A 327 16.75 9.14 -2.64
CA PRO A 327 15.70 9.63 -3.53
C PRO A 327 14.48 10.05 -2.72
N SER A 328 13.55 10.82 -3.32
CA SER A 328 12.25 10.98 -2.70
C SER A 328 11.46 9.67 -2.75
N ILE A 329 10.76 9.35 -1.66
CA ILE A 329 9.90 8.16 -1.59
C ILE A 329 8.81 8.16 -2.69
N LEU A 330 8.41 9.33 -3.14
CA LEU A 330 7.38 9.49 -4.17
C LEU A 330 7.91 9.28 -5.60
N THR A 331 9.22 9.07 -5.77
CA THR A 331 9.87 8.84 -7.08
C THR A 331 10.40 7.43 -7.27
N VAL A 332 10.40 6.61 -6.22
CA VAL A 332 10.89 5.22 -6.33
C VAL A 332 9.82 4.29 -6.90
N PRO A 333 10.21 3.13 -7.47
CA PRO A 333 9.27 2.10 -7.89
C PRO A 333 8.36 1.67 -6.76
N ARG A 334 7.09 1.45 -7.06
CA ARG A 334 6.11 1.09 -6.02
C ARG A 334 5.09 0.07 -6.50
N THR A 335 4.54 -0.68 -5.55
CA THR A 335 3.37 -1.52 -5.74
C THR A 335 2.20 -0.89 -4.99
N THR A 336 1.12 -0.62 -5.69
CA THR A 336 -0.11 -0.02 -5.18
C THR A 336 -1.25 -1.05 -5.13
N GLY A 337 -2.46 -0.63 -4.74
CA GLY A 337 -3.63 -1.53 -4.72
C GLY A 337 -3.74 -2.39 -3.48
N GLY A 338 -2.88 -2.19 -2.49
CA GLY A 338 -2.94 -2.89 -1.21
C GLY A 338 -2.47 -4.34 -1.25
N SER A 339 -2.85 -5.07 -0.22
CA SER A 339 -2.51 -6.49 -0.03
C SER A 339 -3.64 -7.23 0.70
N ASP A 340 -3.59 -8.56 0.63
CA ASP A 340 -4.41 -9.43 1.45
C ASP A 340 -3.65 -9.74 2.74
N TYR A 341 -4.33 -9.58 3.88
CA TYR A 341 -3.82 -10.01 5.17
C TYR A 341 -3.94 -11.54 5.29
N LEU A 342 -2.82 -12.24 5.36
CA LEU A 342 -2.81 -13.70 5.46
C LEU A 342 -2.73 -14.19 6.89
N ALA A 343 -1.80 -13.62 7.67
CA ALA A 343 -1.58 -13.99 9.05
C ALA A 343 -0.82 -12.88 9.80
N GLY A 344 -0.96 -12.84 11.11
CA GLY A 344 -0.14 -11.96 11.95
C GLY A 344 -0.38 -12.19 13.42
N ILE A 345 0.62 -11.84 14.21
CA ILE A 345 0.61 -11.96 15.67
C ILE A 345 1.33 -10.76 16.28
N GLY A 346 0.88 -10.31 17.43
CA GLY A 346 1.49 -9.21 18.16
C GLY A 346 0.80 -7.86 17.92
N GLY A 347 1.48 -6.76 18.26
CA GLY A 347 0.97 -5.40 18.22
C GLY A 347 0.62 -4.85 19.60
N SER A 348 0.31 -3.56 19.70
CA SER A 348 -0.04 -2.88 20.95
C SER A 348 -1.27 -3.53 21.60
N GLY A 349 -1.06 -4.27 22.68
CA GLY A 349 -2.09 -5.02 23.41
C GLY A 349 -1.83 -6.51 23.57
N TYR A 350 -0.87 -7.09 22.85
CA TYR A 350 -0.40 -8.47 23.06
C TYR A 350 0.88 -8.49 23.92
N SER A 351 0.76 -7.97 25.11
CA SER A 351 1.85 -7.95 26.11
C SER A 351 2.15 -9.34 26.67
N GLY A 352 2.69 -10.23 25.88
CA GLY A 352 3.01 -11.56 26.44
C GLY A 352 3.76 -12.52 25.53
N LEU A 353 3.67 -12.38 24.22
CA LEU A 353 4.27 -13.36 23.29
C LEU A 353 5.50 -12.85 22.53
N GLY A 354 5.92 -11.61 22.75
CA GLY A 354 7.18 -11.07 22.21
C GLY A 354 7.28 -10.98 20.67
N SER A 355 6.22 -11.36 19.94
CA SER A 355 6.20 -11.35 18.47
C SER A 355 5.37 -10.21 17.94
N ASP A 356 5.85 -9.57 16.88
CA ASP A 356 5.18 -8.50 16.17
C ASP A 356 5.42 -8.69 14.66
N VAL A 357 4.65 -9.58 14.05
CA VAL A 357 4.85 -9.99 12.67
C VAL A 357 3.53 -10.13 11.90
N THR A 358 3.54 -9.78 10.64
CA THR A 358 2.41 -9.96 9.71
C THR A 358 2.91 -10.48 8.37
N LEU A 359 2.21 -11.46 7.82
CA LEU A 359 2.37 -11.98 6.48
C LEU A 359 1.25 -11.44 5.59
N LEU A 360 1.65 -10.84 4.48
CA LEU A 360 0.78 -10.24 3.47
C LEU A 360 1.01 -10.90 2.11
N ARG A 361 0.00 -10.85 1.25
CA ARG A 361 0.12 -11.13 -0.17
C ARG A 361 -0.23 -9.88 -0.96
N LEU A 362 0.70 -9.39 -1.78
CA LEU A 362 0.44 -8.24 -2.65
C LEU A 362 -0.67 -8.57 -3.66
N ARG A 363 -1.55 -7.61 -3.91
CA ARG A 363 -2.61 -7.72 -4.93
C ARG A 363 -2.10 -7.42 -6.34
N GLN A 364 -0.94 -6.81 -6.45
CA GLN A 364 -0.25 -6.52 -7.71
C GLN A 364 1.18 -7.05 -7.63
N GLU A 365 1.73 -7.42 -8.79
CA GLU A 365 3.13 -7.85 -8.87
C GLU A 365 4.07 -6.68 -8.51
N PRO A 366 5.11 -6.96 -7.70
CA PRO A 366 6.16 -5.97 -7.47
C PRO A 366 7.02 -5.80 -8.74
N PRO A 367 7.81 -4.72 -8.83
CA PRO A 367 8.73 -4.52 -9.94
C PRO A 367 9.58 -5.77 -10.23
N ALA A 368 9.79 -6.06 -11.51
CA ALA A 368 10.58 -7.21 -11.91
C ALA A 368 12.04 -7.07 -11.45
N GLY A 369 12.68 -8.19 -11.14
CA GLY A 369 14.09 -8.22 -10.76
C GLY A 369 14.38 -8.01 -9.28
N LEU A 370 13.38 -7.80 -8.43
CA LEU A 370 13.59 -7.74 -6.99
C LEU A 370 13.99 -9.10 -6.42
N THR A 371 14.87 -9.10 -5.44
CA THR A 371 15.22 -10.29 -4.67
C THR A 371 14.05 -10.71 -3.78
N ARG A 372 13.77 -12.00 -3.74
CA ARG A 372 12.87 -12.58 -2.74
C ARG A 372 13.72 -13.22 -1.65
N LEU A 373 13.62 -12.67 -0.44
CA LEU A 373 14.45 -13.06 0.69
C LEU A 373 14.08 -14.46 1.18
N GLY A 374 15.07 -15.23 1.61
CA GLY A 374 14.88 -16.51 2.27
C GLY A 374 14.34 -16.33 3.69
N TRP A 375 13.80 -17.41 4.24
CA TRP A 375 13.29 -17.45 5.60
C TRP A 375 13.37 -18.87 6.19
N THR A 376 13.36 -18.95 7.52
CA THR A 376 13.32 -20.22 8.24
C THR A 376 12.44 -20.10 9.47
N THR A 377 11.87 -21.22 9.90
CA THR A 377 11.20 -21.36 11.19
C THR A 377 12.13 -21.91 12.27
N ASP A 378 13.40 -22.12 11.95
CA ASP A 378 14.39 -22.51 12.94
C ASP A 378 14.63 -21.39 13.93
N MET A 379 14.81 -21.74 15.19
CA MET A 379 15.28 -20.79 16.19
C MET A 379 16.68 -20.32 15.80
N PRO A 380 16.98 -19.01 15.87
CA PRO A 380 18.34 -18.53 15.65
C PRO A 380 19.27 -19.20 16.64
N PRO A 381 20.50 -19.53 16.24
CA PRO A 381 21.50 -20.00 17.18
C PRO A 381 21.68 -18.95 18.27
N ASN A 382 21.72 -19.38 19.52
CA ASN A 382 22.01 -18.48 20.63
C ASN A 382 23.36 -17.83 20.36
N GLY A 383 23.31 -16.50 20.13
CA GLY A 383 24.49 -15.66 19.90
C GLY A 383 25.23 -15.39 21.19
#